data_8b34055942891c35489910e59dd460d2
#
_entry.id   8b34055942891c35489910e59dd460d2
#
_cell.length_a   1.000
_cell.length_b   1.000
_cell.length_c   1.000
_cell.angle_alpha   90.00
_cell.angle_beta   90.00
_cell.angle_gamma   90.00
#
_symmetry.space_group_name_H-M   'P 1'
#
loop_
_entity.id
_entity.type
_entity.pdbx_description
1 polymer ?
#
loop_
_entity_poly.entity_id
_entity_poly.type
_entity_poly.pdbx_seq_one_letter_code
_entity_poly.pdbx_strand_id
1 'polypeptide(L)'
;MEKHNQPSLSQPSLSQPSLSQPSLSRRALLLGASAGAAATLAGAGSAIAKAPMLNTQAPPFYRFKIGSIEATVVSDGPLGIGDPKNTFRGPTPDELSRMMSNHFLPTDNVVLDQNALVINTGDKLAVFETGMSSVKRNDQMGRLANSIRQAGIDPKDIDAVIPTHAHIDHIGGIMAADGSRNFPNA
;
A
#
# COMPACT_ATOMS: atom_id res chain seq x y z
N MET A 1 45.63 -9.07 -37.95
CA MET A 1 45.41 -7.64 -37.68
C MET A 1 44.56 -7.09 -38.80
N GLU A 2 43.24 -7.11 -38.63
CA GLU A 2 42.30 -6.65 -39.65
C GLU A 2 41.47 -5.52 -39.03
N LYS A 3 41.62 -4.30 -39.57
CA LYS A 3 40.94 -3.11 -39.10
C LYS A 3 39.57 -3.05 -39.76
N HIS A 4 38.49 -3.23 -38.97
CA HIS A 4 37.14 -2.96 -39.42
C HIS A 4 36.90 -1.46 -39.46
N ASN A 5 36.68 -0.97 -40.67
CA ASN A 5 36.32 0.38 -41.02
C ASN A 5 34.78 0.48 -40.92
N GLN A 6 34.24 1.26 -39.98
CA GLN A 6 32.80 1.54 -39.92
C GLN A 6 32.48 2.83 -40.67
N PRO A 7 31.46 2.87 -41.51
CA PRO A 7 31.03 4.11 -42.17
C PRO A 7 30.27 5.05 -41.21
N SER A 8 30.66 6.31 -41.23
CA SER A 8 29.98 7.39 -40.49
C SER A 8 28.68 7.75 -41.18
N LEU A 9 27.56 7.55 -40.51
CA LEU A 9 26.23 8.06 -40.92
C LEU A 9 26.09 9.53 -40.51
N SER A 10 26.09 10.40 -41.51
CA SER A 10 25.77 11.82 -41.35
C SER A 10 24.26 12.01 -41.10
N GLN A 11 23.89 12.56 -39.96
CA GLN A 11 22.50 12.94 -39.66
C GLN A 11 22.13 14.26 -40.37
N PRO A 12 20.92 14.33 -40.95
CA PRO A 12 20.40 15.58 -41.51
C PRO A 12 20.01 16.54 -40.40
N SER A 13 20.49 17.80 -40.49
CA SER A 13 20.10 18.90 -39.60
C SER A 13 18.66 19.31 -39.89
N LEU A 14 17.74 19.07 -38.99
CA LEU A 14 16.39 19.62 -39.01
C LEU A 14 16.43 21.04 -38.44
N SER A 15 16.27 22.05 -39.30
CA SER A 15 16.05 23.44 -38.90
C SER A 15 14.65 23.59 -38.29
N GLN A 16 14.59 23.90 -36.99
CA GLN A 16 13.32 24.22 -36.32
C GLN A 16 12.87 25.65 -36.67
N PRO A 17 11.56 25.85 -36.97
CA PRO A 17 11.03 27.18 -37.13
C PRO A 17 10.94 27.88 -35.78
N SER A 18 11.49 29.11 -35.71
CA SER A 18 11.41 29.97 -34.53
C SER A 18 9.97 30.49 -34.37
N LEU A 19 9.24 29.95 -33.39
CA LEU A 19 7.96 30.50 -32.94
C LEU A 19 8.28 31.73 -32.04
N SER A 20 8.02 32.94 -32.54
CA SER A 20 8.04 34.15 -31.72
C SER A 20 6.89 34.11 -30.72
N GLN A 21 7.20 33.94 -29.44
CA GLN A 21 6.21 34.03 -28.36
C GLN A 21 5.84 35.52 -28.11
N PRO A 22 4.55 35.87 -28.02
CA PRO A 22 4.15 37.22 -27.64
C PRO A 22 4.53 37.46 -26.17
N SER A 23 5.35 38.49 -25.95
CA SER A 23 5.73 38.92 -24.60
C SER A 23 4.56 39.67 -23.94
N LEU A 24 3.88 39.01 -23.02
CA LEU A 24 2.90 39.68 -22.15
C LEU A 24 3.64 40.53 -21.10
N SER A 25 3.41 41.88 -21.11
CA SER A 25 4.00 42.77 -20.13
C SER A 25 3.46 42.48 -18.72
N ARG A 26 4.31 42.61 -17.69
CA ARG A 26 3.91 42.43 -16.28
C ARG A 26 2.72 43.30 -15.85
N ARG A 27 2.50 44.44 -16.50
CA ARG A 27 1.33 45.31 -16.28
C ARG A 27 0.03 44.71 -16.83
N ALA A 28 0.07 44.03 -17.97
CA ALA A 28 -1.12 43.34 -18.54
C ALA A 28 -1.55 42.15 -17.65
N LEU A 29 -0.60 41.47 -17.01
CA LEU A 29 -0.89 40.37 -16.08
C LEU A 29 -1.55 40.87 -14.77
N LEU A 30 -1.13 42.04 -14.25
CA LEU A 30 -1.69 42.62 -13.02
C LEU A 30 -3.07 43.24 -13.24
N LEU A 31 -3.36 43.81 -14.40
CA LEU A 31 -4.70 44.34 -14.73
C LEU A 31 -5.70 43.24 -15.11
N GLY A 32 -5.24 42.10 -15.63
CA GLY A 32 -6.07 40.96 -15.91
C GLY A 32 -6.49 40.16 -14.64
N ALA A 33 -5.64 40.19 -13.60
CA ALA A 33 -5.90 39.49 -12.35
C ALA A 33 -6.98 40.15 -11.48
N SER A 34 -7.16 41.48 -11.56
CA SER A 34 -8.17 42.21 -10.78
C SER A 34 -9.58 42.13 -11.36
N ALA A 35 -9.74 41.90 -12.67
CA ALA A 35 -11.03 41.71 -13.30
C ALA A 35 -11.53 40.25 -13.19
N GLY A 36 -10.62 39.29 -13.07
CA GLY A 36 -10.93 37.84 -12.88
C GLY A 36 -11.40 37.49 -11.47
N ALA A 37 -10.92 38.23 -10.45
CA ALA A 37 -11.22 37.92 -9.05
C ALA A 37 -12.67 38.26 -8.64
N ALA A 38 -13.34 39.19 -9.34
CA ALA A 38 -14.73 39.55 -9.05
C ALA A 38 -15.75 38.61 -9.69
N ALA A 39 -15.38 37.89 -10.75
CA ALA A 39 -16.26 36.96 -11.45
C ALA A 39 -16.27 35.55 -10.85
N THR A 40 -15.28 35.19 -10.01
CA THR A 40 -15.16 33.87 -9.41
C THR A 40 -15.93 33.69 -8.08
N LEU A 41 -16.42 34.81 -7.49
CA LEU A 41 -17.20 34.73 -6.24
C LEU A 41 -18.71 34.52 -6.46
N ALA A 42 -19.20 34.67 -7.68
CA ALA A 42 -20.64 34.51 -8.00
C ALA A 42 -21.03 33.10 -8.46
N GLY A 43 -20.06 32.19 -8.57
CA GLY A 43 -20.27 30.85 -9.14
C GLY A 43 -19.61 29.70 -8.40
N ALA A 44 -19.36 29.82 -7.07
CA ALA A 44 -18.98 28.68 -6.26
C ALA A 44 -20.22 27.79 -5.98
N GLY A 45 -20.85 27.30 -7.05
CA GLY A 45 -21.67 26.11 -6.95
C GLY A 45 -20.79 25.02 -6.36
N SER A 46 -21.23 24.39 -5.28
CA SER A 46 -20.55 23.23 -4.68
C SER A 46 -20.18 22.29 -5.79
N ALA A 47 -18.86 22.11 -6.06
CA ALA A 47 -18.39 21.13 -7.01
C ALA A 47 -18.86 19.77 -6.49
N ILE A 48 -19.94 19.27 -7.05
CA ILE A 48 -20.42 17.92 -6.76
C ILE A 48 -19.31 17.00 -7.26
N ALA A 49 -18.70 16.30 -6.34
CA ALA A 49 -17.68 15.30 -6.68
C ALA A 49 -18.28 14.34 -7.71
N LYS A 50 -17.63 14.24 -8.87
CA LYS A 50 -18.13 13.46 -10.01
C LYS A 50 -18.16 11.95 -9.70
N ALA A 51 -17.41 11.53 -8.67
CA ALA A 51 -17.37 10.16 -8.19
C ALA A 51 -17.62 10.18 -6.67
N PRO A 52 -18.73 9.63 -6.18
CA PRO A 52 -18.98 9.50 -4.74
C PRO A 52 -17.95 8.57 -4.10
N MET A 53 -17.57 8.85 -2.86
CA MET A 53 -16.74 7.96 -2.08
C MET A 53 -17.49 6.64 -1.87
N LEU A 54 -16.84 5.52 -2.18
CA LEU A 54 -17.46 4.19 -2.04
C LEU A 54 -17.67 3.81 -0.57
N ASN A 55 -16.84 4.31 0.35
CA ASN A 55 -16.87 4.04 1.79
C ASN A 55 -16.95 2.54 2.14
N THR A 56 -16.40 1.70 1.25
CA THR A 56 -16.32 0.25 1.43
C THR A 56 -14.87 -0.18 1.52
N GLN A 57 -14.61 -1.21 2.34
CA GLN A 57 -13.30 -1.82 2.44
C GLN A 57 -12.91 -2.43 1.09
N ALA A 58 -11.71 -2.13 0.61
CA ALA A 58 -11.11 -2.83 -0.53
C ALA A 58 -10.92 -4.32 -0.19
N PRO A 59 -10.82 -5.22 -1.19
CA PRO A 59 -10.52 -6.61 -0.94
C PRO A 59 -9.26 -6.76 -0.07
N PRO A 60 -9.29 -7.60 0.98
CA PRO A 60 -8.17 -7.71 1.93
C PRO A 60 -7.04 -8.62 1.42
N PHE A 61 -6.85 -8.71 0.11
CA PHE A 61 -5.82 -9.56 -0.49
C PHE A 61 -5.32 -9.01 -1.83
N TYR A 62 -4.08 -9.39 -2.18
CA TYR A 62 -3.47 -9.13 -3.48
C TYR A 62 -2.74 -10.37 -3.97
N ARG A 63 -2.99 -10.79 -5.22
CA ARG A 63 -2.43 -12.01 -5.82
C ARG A 63 -1.50 -11.68 -6.97
N PHE A 64 -0.36 -12.38 -7.03
CA PHE A 64 0.65 -12.23 -8.08
C PHE A 64 1.40 -13.56 -8.29
N LYS A 65 2.26 -13.61 -9.30
CA LYS A 65 3.07 -14.80 -9.60
C LYS A 65 4.56 -14.51 -9.43
N ILE A 66 5.28 -15.51 -8.94
CA ILE A 66 6.74 -15.56 -8.91
C ILE A 66 7.13 -16.82 -9.68
N GLY A 67 7.44 -16.66 -10.98
CA GLY A 67 7.60 -17.80 -11.88
C GLY A 67 6.29 -18.60 -12.01
N SER A 68 6.34 -19.89 -11.71
CA SER A 68 5.16 -20.78 -11.68
C SER A 68 4.36 -20.72 -10.37
N ILE A 69 4.94 -20.16 -9.32
CA ILE A 69 4.33 -20.07 -7.99
C ILE A 69 3.30 -18.93 -7.97
N GLU A 70 2.12 -19.19 -7.41
CA GLU A 70 1.14 -18.16 -7.10
C GLU A 70 1.29 -17.72 -5.64
N ALA A 71 1.45 -16.42 -5.44
CA ALA A 71 1.58 -15.79 -4.13
C ALA A 71 0.37 -14.89 -3.87
N THR A 72 -0.24 -15.00 -2.70
CA THR A 72 -1.36 -14.15 -2.27
C THR A 72 -1.03 -13.52 -0.93
N VAL A 73 -0.84 -12.20 -0.92
CA VAL A 73 -0.78 -11.43 0.32
C VAL A 73 -2.20 -11.27 0.84
N VAL A 74 -2.40 -11.55 2.13
CA VAL A 74 -3.72 -11.54 2.77
C VAL A 74 -3.64 -10.76 4.07
N SER A 75 -4.53 -9.78 4.26
CA SER A 75 -4.53 -8.94 5.46
C SER A 75 -5.27 -9.61 6.63
N ASP A 76 -4.65 -9.56 7.81
CA ASP A 76 -5.28 -9.87 9.10
C ASP A 76 -5.98 -8.64 9.71
N GLY A 77 -5.72 -7.46 9.17
CA GLY A 77 -6.21 -6.18 9.63
C GLY A 77 -5.13 -5.32 10.32
N PRO A 78 -5.49 -4.08 10.68
CA PRO A 78 -4.56 -3.13 11.26
C PRO A 78 -4.25 -3.44 12.73
N LEU A 79 -2.96 -3.48 13.10
CA LEU A 79 -2.48 -3.58 14.48
C LEU A 79 -2.08 -2.19 14.99
N GLY A 80 -2.88 -1.61 15.88
CA GLY A 80 -2.50 -0.40 16.61
C GLY A 80 -1.50 -0.73 17.72
N ILE A 81 -0.30 -0.15 17.66
CA ILE A 81 0.73 -0.32 18.69
C ILE A 81 0.86 0.89 19.64
N GLY A 82 0.03 1.93 19.42
CA GLY A 82 -0.03 3.11 20.27
C GLY A 82 1.10 4.11 20.00
N ASP A 83 1.50 4.85 21.06
CA ASP A 83 2.55 5.87 20.95
C ASP A 83 3.88 5.24 20.51
N PRO A 84 4.46 5.70 19.38
CA PRO A 84 5.71 5.18 18.82
C PRO A 84 6.88 5.25 19.81
N LYS A 85 6.89 6.22 20.72
CA LYS A 85 7.95 6.39 21.73
C LYS A 85 8.04 5.21 22.70
N ASN A 86 6.94 4.47 22.89
CA ASN A 86 6.90 3.28 23.74
C ASN A 86 7.42 2.03 23.02
N THR A 87 7.42 2.03 21.69
CA THR A 87 7.73 0.85 20.87
C THR A 87 9.12 0.95 20.24
N PHE A 88 9.44 2.08 19.62
CA PHE A 88 10.70 2.25 18.90
C PHE A 88 11.81 2.71 19.84
N ARG A 89 12.89 1.94 19.89
CA ARG A 89 14.06 2.22 20.70
C ARG A 89 15.17 2.84 19.85
N GLY A 90 15.97 3.72 20.45
CA GLY A 90 17.17 4.31 19.84
C GLY A 90 17.03 5.80 19.53
N PRO A 91 16.10 6.26 18.69
CA PRO A 91 15.95 7.70 18.44
C PRO A 91 15.38 8.42 19.66
N THR A 92 15.73 9.70 19.82
CA THR A 92 15.06 10.59 20.78
C THR A 92 13.60 10.82 20.38
N PRO A 93 12.69 11.21 21.30
CA PRO A 93 11.29 11.50 20.97
C PRO A 93 11.12 12.53 19.84
N ASP A 94 11.98 13.56 19.81
CA ASP A 94 11.92 14.59 18.77
C ASP A 94 12.39 14.08 17.40
N GLU A 95 13.46 13.28 17.38
CA GLU A 95 13.91 12.61 16.16
C GLU A 95 12.84 11.66 15.61
N LEU A 96 12.25 10.85 16.48
CA LEU A 96 11.18 9.93 16.09
C LEU A 96 9.97 10.68 15.52
N SER A 97 9.51 11.74 16.21
CA SER A 97 8.40 12.57 15.74
C SER A 97 8.70 13.20 14.38
N ARG A 98 9.92 13.71 14.18
CA ARG A 98 10.36 14.25 12.89
C ARG A 98 10.42 13.19 11.80
N MET A 99 10.94 12.00 12.08
CA MET A 99 10.99 10.90 11.13
C MET A 99 9.57 10.51 10.67
N MET A 100 8.64 10.36 11.61
CA MET A 100 7.26 10.02 11.30
C MET A 100 6.57 11.13 10.48
N SER A 101 6.71 12.39 10.87
CA SER A 101 6.13 13.53 10.15
C SER A 101 6.68 13.63 8.71
N ASN A 102 7.97 13.36 8.50
CA ASN A 102 8.59 13.36 7.17
C ASN A 102 8.01 12.27 6.24
N HIS A 103 7.43 11.23 6.82
CA HIS A 103 6.75 10.14 6.11
C HIS A 103 5.22 10.24 6.17
N PHE A 104 4.68 11.38 6.59
CA PHE A 104 3.24 11.64 6.71
C PHE A 104 2.53 10.65 7.65
N LEU A 105 3.24 10.10 8.63
CA LEU A 105 2.70 9.20 9.63
C LEU A 105 2.28 9.97 10.89
N PRO A 106 1.24 9.52 11.61
CA PRO A 106 0.88 10.06 12.92
C PRO A 106 2.04 9.94 13.91
N THR A 107 2.26 10.99 14.72
CA THR A 107 3.36 11.04 15.68
C THR A 107 3.00 10.51 17.07
N ASP A 108 1.74 10.22 17.31
CA ASP A 108 1.16 9.82 18.58
C ASP A 108 0.55 8.41 18.57
N ASN A 109 0.35 7.85 17.39
CA ASN A 109 -0.20 6.51 17.24
C ASN A 109 0.35 5.84 15.98
N VAL A 110 0.85 4.63 16.13
CA VAL A 110 1.31 3.80 15.01
C VAL A 110 0.34 2.68 14.76
N VAL A 111 -0.05 2.52 13.51
CA VAL A 111 -0.84 1.40 13.03
C VAL A 111 0.00 0.64 12.00
N LEU A 112 0.18 -0.65 12.24
CA LEU A 112 0.88 -1.57 11.34
C LEU A 112 -0.16 -2.41 10.60
N ASP A 113 -0.03 -2.52 9.29
CA ASP A 113 -0.84 -3.48 8.52
C ASP A 113 -0.25 -4.87 8.67
N GLN A 114 -1.03 -5.79 9.25
CA GLN A 114 -0.65 -7.19 9.38
C GLN A 114 -1.01 -7.95 8.11
N ASN A 115 -0.01 -8.45 7.42
CA ASN A 115 -0.17 -9.18 6.18
C ASN A 115 0.50 -10.55 6.28
N ALA A 116 -0.24 -11.59 6.00
CA ALA A 116 0.25 -12.94 5.81
C ALA A 116 0.46 -13.23 4.32
N LEU A 117 1.26 -14.24 4.02
CA LEU A 117 1.51 -14.67 2.64
C LEU A 117 1.06 -16.10 2.47
N VAL A 118 0.18 -16.35 1.50
CA VAL A 118 -0.16 -17.70 1.06
C VAL A 118 0.58 -17.99 -0.23
N ILE A 119 1.29 -19.13 -0.26
CA ILE A 119 2.01 -19.63 -1.42
C ILE A 119 1.34 -20.90 -1.94
N ASN A 120 1.05 -20.90 -3.24
CA ASN A 120 0.57 -22.06 -3.97
C ASN A 120 1.63 -22.49 -4.99
N THR A 121 2.17 -23.69 -4.81
CA THR A 121 3.19 -24.25 -5.72
C THR A 121 2.55 -25.07 -6.85
N GLY A 122 1.24 -25.26 -6.84
CA GLY A 122 0.50 -26.19 -7.69
C GLY A 122 0.18 -27.49 -6.97
N ASP A 123 1.11 -27.99 -6.16
CA ASP A 123 0.95 -29.24 -5.39
C ASP A 123 0.65 -29.00 -3.91
N LYS A 124 1.08 -27.86 -3.37
CA LYS A 124 1.00 -27.53 -1.96
C LYS A 124 0.60 -26.07 -1.73
N LEU A 125 -0.18 -25.86 -0.68
CA LEU A 125 -0.51 -24.55 -0.14
C LEU A 125 0.17 -24.37 1.23
N ALA A 126 0.93 -23.30 1.37
CA ALA A 126 1.53 -22.90 2.63
C ALA A 126 1.12 -21.48 3.00
N VAL A 127 0.83 -21.25 4.28
CA VAL A 127 0.61 -19.90 4.82
C VAL A 127 1.77 -19.51 5.72
N PHE A 128 2.34 -18.32 5.46
CA PHE A 128 3.32 -17.68 6.32
C PHE A 128 2.59 -16.67 7.19
N GLU A 129 2.70 -16.84 8.51
CA GLU A 129 1.97 -16.11 9.54
C GLU A 129 0.50 -16.50 9.65
N THR A 130 -0.04 -16.45 10.86
CA THR A 130 -1.45 -16.79 11.12
C THR A 130 -2.28 -15.64 11.68
N GLY A 131 -1.64 -14.48 11.90
CA GLY A 131 -2.32 -13.32 12.48
C GLY A 131 -2.74 -13.52 13.93
N MET A 132 -3.64 -12.65 14.40
CA MET A 132 -4.06 -12.59 15.82
C MET A 132 -5.27 -13.45 16.14
N SER A 133 -6.15 -13.74 15.19
CA SER A 133 -7.42 -14.48 15.40
C SER A 133 -8.21 -13.96 16.61
N SER A 134 -8.52 -14.86 17.56
CA SER A 134 -9.27 -14.54 18.78
C SER A 134 -8.52 -13.68 19.81
N VAL A 135 -7.19 -13.56 19.69
CA VAL A 135 -6.34 -12.76 20.58
C VAL A 135 -6.30 -11.28 20.18
N LYS A 136 -7.16 -10.87 19.28
CA LYS A 136 -7.26 -9.52 18.74
C LYS A 136 -7.44 -8.44 19.82
N ARG A 137 -6.85 -7.27 19.60
CA ARG A 137 -6.97 -6.09 20.47
C ARG A 137 -8.16 -5.18 20.09
N ASN A 138 -8.71 -5.35 18.90
CA ASN A 138 -9.89 -4.61 18.40
C ASN A 138 -10.62 -5.44 17.33
N ASP A 139 -11.79 -4.99 16.92
CA ASP A 139 -12.64 -5.71 15.97
C ASP A 139 -12.15 -5.66 14.50
N GLN A 140 -11.11 -4.90 14.23
CA GLN A 140 -10.52 -4.81 12.88
C GLN A 140 -9.39 -5.82 12.65
N MET A 141 -8.90 -6.49 13.70
CA MET A 141 -7.84 -7.49 13.67
C MET A 141 -8.40 -8.91 13.66
N GLY A 142 -7.54 -9.88 13.44
CA GLY A 142 -7.88 -11.31 13.54
C GLY A 142 -8.80 -11.77 12.42
N ARG A 143 -8.66 -11.19 11.23
CA ARG A 143 -9.50 -11.47 10.06
C ARG A 143 -8.90 -12.49 9.10
N LEU A 144 -7.67 -12.96 9.34
CA LEU A 144 -6.88 -13.68 8.34
C LEU A 144 -7.63 -14.86 7.73
N ALA A 145 -8.21 -15.74 8.55
CA ALA A 145 -8.94 -16.89 8.04
C ALA A 145 -10.13 -16.50 7.13
N ASN A 146 -10.82 -15.39 7.46
CA ASN A 146 -11.88 -14.86 6.62
C ASN A 146 -11.35 -14.22 5.34
N SER A 147 -10.24 -13.50 5.43
CA SER A 147 -9.59 -12.85 4.27
C SER A 147 -9.04 -13.90 3.30
N ILE A 148 -8.51 -15.02 3.79
CA ILE A 148 -8.11 -16.19 2.98
C ILE A 148 -9.30 -16.75 2.20
N ARG A 149 -10.48 -16.91 2.85
CA ARG A 149 -11.71 -17.34 2.15
C ARG A 149 -12.16 -16.35 1.10
N GLN A 150 -12.09 -15.05 1.39
CA GLN A 150 -12.40 -14.01 0.40
C GLN A 150 -11.44 -14.04 -0.81
N ALA A 151 -10.20 -14.47 -0.60
CA ALA A 151 -9.23 -14.69 -1.67
C ALA A 151 -9.52 -15.98 -2.48
N GLY A 152 -10.57 -16.73 -2.15
CA GLY A 152 -10.97 -17.96 -2.84
C GLY A 152 -10.17 -19.19 -2.41
N ILE A 153 -9.53 -19.14 -1.23
CA ILE A 153 -8.76 -20.28 -0.66
C ILE A 153 -9.51 -20.77 0.58
N ASP A 154 -9.78 -22.07 0.69
CA ASP A 154 -10.27 -22.62 1.95
C ASP A 154 -9.09 -22.82 2.90
N PRO A 155 -9.13 -22.31 4.14
CA PRO A 155 -8.11 -22.59 5.15
C PRO A 155 -7.85 -24.09 5.41
N LYS A 156 -8.82 -24.97 5.10
CA LYS A 156 -8.66 -26.42 5.18
C LYS A 156 -7.73 -26.99 4.11
N ASP A 157 -7.55 -26.27 3.00
CA ASP A 157 -6.67 -26.69 1.92
C ASP A 157 -5.19 -26.30 2.19
N ILE A 158 -4.92 -25.56 3.27
CA ILE A 158 -3.56 -25.21 3.67
C ILE A 158 -2.86 -26.45 4.23
N ASP A 159 -1.75 -26.83 3.59
CA ASP A 159 -0.93 -27.98 3.93
C ASP A 159 0.14 -27.68 4.99
N ALA A 160 0.55 -26.41 5.13
CA ALA A 160 1.58 -26.01 6.05
C ALA A 160 1.38 -24.59 6.60
N VAL A 161 1.66 -24.42 7.89
CA VAL A 161 1.74 -23.12 8.58
C VAL A 161 3.19 -22.87 8.92
N ILE A 162 3.73 -21.73 8.48
CA ILE A 162 5.15 -21.36 8.64
C ILE A 162 5.22 -19.97 9.30
N PRO A 163 5.28 -19.88 10.62
CA PRO A 163 5.49 -18.61 11.30
C PRO A 163 6.97 -18.21 11.22
N THR A 164 7.24 -16.90 11.08
CA THR A 164 8.60 -16.37 11.13
C THR A 164 9.14 -16.38 12.56
N HIS A 165 8.26 -16.14 13.54
CA HIS A 165 8.57 -16.18 14.95
C HIS A 165 7.30 -16.35 15.81
N ALA A 166 7.47 -16.56 17.11
CA ALA A 166 6.38 -16.93 18.02
C ALA A 166 5.75 -15.73 18.76
N HIS A 167 5.71 -14.54 18.19
CA HIS A 167 4.87 -13.48 18.73
C HIS A 167 3.40 -13.72 18.40
N ILE A 168 2.52 -13.18 19.23
CA ILE A 168 1.08 -13.50 19.17
C ILE A 168 0.41 -13.07 17.86
N ASP A 169 0.88 -12.02 17.24
CA ASP A 169 0.42 -11.52 15.94
C ASP A 169 0.87 -12.38 14.75
N HIS A 170 1.76 -13.36 15.01
CA HIS A 170 2.24 -14.32 14.02
C HIS A 170 1.69 -15.73 14.22
N ILE A 171 1.41 -16.12 15.47
CA ILE A 171 0.93 -17.48 15.80
C ILE A 171 -0.47 -17.52 16.42
N GLY A 172 -1.05 -16.36 16.77
CA GLY A 172 -2.36 -16.30 17.45
C GLY A 172 -3.50 -16.91 16.65
N GLY A 173 -3.39 -16.90 15.33
CA GLY A 173 -4.37 -17.44 14.42
C GLY A 173 -4.27 -18.96 14.14
N ILE A 174 -3.36 -19.68 14.77
CA ILE A 174 -3.33 -21.16 14.69
C ILE A 174 -4.64 -21.74 15.21
N MET A 175 -5.13 -21.18 16.33
CA MET A 175 -6.39 -21.61 16.95
C MET A 175 -7.49 -20.56 16.76
N ALA A 176 -8.71 -21.02 16.50
CA ALA A 176 -9.91 -20.20 16.52
C ALA A 176 -10.40 -19.96 17.97
N ALA A 177 -11.34 -19.03 18.15
CA ALA A 177 -11.90 -18.68 19.46
C ALA A 177 -12.60 -19.83 20.17
N ASP A 178 -13.15 -20.78 19.42
CA ASP A 178 -13.82 -21.98 19.94
C ASP A 178 -12.87 -23.14 20.27
N GLY A 179 -11.55 -22.92 20.14
CA GLY A 179 -10.53 -23.91 20.38
C GLY A 179 -10.26 -24.87 19.21
N SER A 180 -10.95 -24.70 18.10
CA SER A 180 -10.63 -25.46 16.87
C SER A 180 -9.39 -24.90 16.17
N ARG A 181 -8.75 -25.69 15.30
CA ARG A 181 -7.66 -25.24 14.46
C ARG A 181 -8.19 -24.48 13.24
N ASN A 182 -7.66 -23.29 12.97
CA ASN A 182 -8.00 -22.56 11.74
C ASN A 182 -7.47 -23.26 10.48
N PHE A 183 -6.37 -23.99 10.59
CA PHE A 183 -5.71 -24.72 9.52
C PHE A 183 -5.62 -26.21 9.90
N PRO A 184 -6.73 -26.96 9.83
CA PRO A 184 -6.83 -28.30 10.45
C PRO A 184 -5.97 -29.36 9.76
N ASN A 185 -5.58 -29.16 8.50
CA ASN A 185 -4.79 -30.11 7.72
C ASN A 185 -3.29 -29.73 7.60
N ALA A 186 -2.88 -28.63 8.24
CA ALA A 186 -1.49 -28.18 8.30
C ALA A 186 -0.75 -28.77 9.50
#